data_5ecad9a01944d0c0e3b4d6aa11fb2844
#
_entry.id   5ecad9a01944d0c0e3b4d6aa11fb2844
#
_cell.length_a   1.000
_cell.length_b   1.000
_cell.length_c   1.000
_cell.angle_alpha   90.00
_cell.angle_beta   90.00
_cell.angle_gamma   90.00
#
_symmetry.space_group_name_H-M   'P 1'
#
loop_
_entity.id
_entity.type
_entity.pdbx_description
1 polymer ?
#
loop_
_entity_poly.entity_id
_entity_poly.type
_entity_poly.pdbx_seq_one_letter_code
_entity_poly.pdbx_strand_id
1 'polypeptide(L)'
;MGKKEEQEMHRDERIEQTGQLTLTDNKEETSIHLLTIIGEIEGHDNLGSSSKTTKYEHILPQLAAIEDSKNISGLLVLLNTMGGDVEAGLAIAEMIASLSKPTVSLVLGGSHSIGVPIAVSTDYSYIVPSGT
;
A
#
# COMPACT_ATOMS: atom_id res chain seq x y z
N MET A 1 28.88 10.10 -9.53
CA MET A 1 27.42 10.08 -9.47
C MET A 1 26.93 11.08 -8.42
N GLY A 2 26.01 11.94 -8.76
CA GLY A 2 25.48 12.95 -7.82
C GLY A 2 24.47 12.33 -6.85
N LYS A 3 24.31 12.95 -5.68
CA LYS A 3 23.32 12.49 -4.66
C LYS A 3 21.90 12.36 -5.22
N LYS A 4 21.52 13.20 -6.19
CA LYS A 4 20.21 13.17 -6.83
C LYS A 4 20.03 11.91 -7.69
N GLU A 5 21.05 11.50 -8.43
CA GLU A 5 21.04 10.30 -9.26
C GLU A 5 21.02 9.03 -8.39
N GLU A 6 21.76 9.02 -7.29
CA GLU A 6 21.69 7.93 -6.30
C GLU A 6 20.30 7.80 -5.67
N GLN A 7 19.68 8.92 -5.31
CA GLN A 7 18.33 8.93 -4.74
C GLN A 7 17.27 8.43 -5.74
N GLU A 8 17.37 8.80 -7.00
CA GLU A 8 16.48 8.32 -8.06
C GLU A 8 16.65 6.82 -8.29
N MET A 9 17.89 6.33 -8.31
CA MET A 9 18.20 4.91 -8.48
C MET A 9 17.65 4.07 -7.32
N HIS A 10 17.83 4.50 -6.07
CA HIS A 10 17.27 3.82 -4.90
C HIS A 10 15.75 3.84 -4.88
N ARG A 11 15.13 4.92 -5.39
CA ARG A 11 13.68 5.04 -5.54
C ARG A 11 13.15 4.01 -6.54
N ASP A 12 13.78 3.88 -7.70
CA ASP A 12 13.37 2.96 -8.75
C ASP A 12 13.50 1.51 -8.30
N GLU A 13 14.61 1.15 -7.66
CA GLU A 13 14.80 -0.16 -7.05
C GLU A 13 13.72 -0.49 -6.02
N ARG A 14 13.33 0.49 -5.20
CA ARG A 14 12.28 0.30 -4.19
C ARG A 14 10.92 0.06 -4.83
N ILE A 15 10.59 0.78 -5.91
CA ILE A 15 9.34 0.56 -6.64
C ILE A 15 9.32 -0.84 -7.23
N GLU A 16 10.42 -1.30 -7.83
CA GLU A 16 10.51 -2.65 -8.38
C GLU A 16 10.34 -3.74 -7.32
N GLN A 17 10.94 -3.56 -6.15
CA GLN A 17 10.94 -4.57 -5.10
C GLN A 17 9.67 -4.59 -4.26
N THR A 18 9.07 -3.44 -3.98
CA THR A 18 7.99 -3.31 -2.99
C THR A 18 6.69 -2.74 -3.55
N GLY A 19 6.72 -2.16 -4.76
CA GLY A 19 5.57 -1.47 -5.34
C GLY A 19 5.16 -0.22 -4.57
N GLN A 20 6.09 0.39 -3.84
CA GLN A 20 5.80 1.55 -2.99
C GLN A 20 6.55 2.79 -3.43
N LEU A 21 5.91 3.91 -3.25
CA LEU A 21 6.43 5.20 -3.66
C LEU A 21 5.95 6.28 -2.71
N THR A 22 6.83 7.21 -2.36
CA THR A 22 6.44 8.45 -1.70
C THR A 22 6.46 9.58 -2.73
N LEU A 23 5.31 10.22 -2.92
CA LEU A 23 5.13 11.37 -3.79
C LEU A 23 5.30 12.64 -2.96
N THR A 24 6.23 13.50 -3.33
CA THR A 24 6.54 14.72 -2.59
C THR A 24 6.19 15.94 -3.42
N ASP A 25 5.43 16.86 -2.84
CA ASP A 25 5.25 18.19 -3.38
C ASP A 25 6.33 19.10 -2.78
N ASN A 26 7.27 19.52 -3.62
CA ASN A 26 8.38 20.37 -3.21
C ASN A 26 7.96 21.79 -2.81
N LYS A 27 6.74 22.22 -3.20
CA LYS A 27 6.25 23.56 -2.87
C LYS A 27 5.68 23.68 -1.46
N GLU A 28 5.07 22.60 -0.98
CA GLU A 28 4.39 22.57 0.31
C GLU A 28 5.06 21.65 1.34
N GLU A 29 6.18 21.03 0.98
CA GLU A 29 6.88 20.03 1.80
C GLU A 29 5.96 18.86 2.24
N THR A 30 4.91 18.59 1.47
CA THR A 30 3.98 17.49 1.72
C THR A 30 4.37 16.26 0.95
N SER A 31 4.16 15.10 1.54
CA SER A 31 4.43 13.81 0.92
C SER A 31 3.24 12.88 1.12
N ILE A 32 2.87 12.19 0.04
CA ILE A 32 1.85 11.14 0.08
C ILE A 32 2.55 9.80 -0.19
N HIS A 33 2.34 8.85 0.68
CA HIS A 33 2.86 7.50 0.46
C HIS A 33 1.89 6.70 -0.39
N LEU A 34 2.40 6.10 -1.46
CA LEU A 34 1.65 5.20 -2.32
C LEU A 34 1.98 3.76 -1.92
N LEU A 35 0.95 3.03 -1.52
CA LEU A 35 1.03 1.62 -1.16
C LEU A 35 0.20 0.81 -2.16
N THR A 36 0.79 -0.22 -2.76
CA THR A 36 0.07 -1.13 -3.65
C THR A 36 -0.20 -2.46 -2.96
N ILE A 37 -1.42 -2.97 -3.12
CA ILE A 37 -1.82 -4.31 -2.71
C ILE A 37 -2.31 -5.02 -3.97
N ILE A 38 -1.41 -5.78 -4.58
CA ILE A 38 -1.63 -6.44 -5.86
C ILE A 38 -1.38 -7.94 -5.71
N GLY A 39 -2.26 -8.74 -6.28
CA GLY A 39 -2.21 -10.18 -6.21
C GLY A 39 -2.77 -10.73 -4.91
N GLU A 40 -2.38 -11.93 -4.54
CA GLU A 40 -2.87 -12.60 -3.34
C GLU A 40 -2.25 -12.02 -2.07
N ILE A 41 -3.05 -11.86 -1.03
CA ILE A 41 -2.57 -11.42 0.28
C ILE A 41 -1.96 -12.62 1.00
N GLU A 42 -0.65 -12.57 1.22
CA GLU A 42 0.13 -13.64 1.82
C GLU A 42 0.25 -13.42 3.34
N GLY A 43 -0.05 -14.47 4.09
CA GLY A 43 0.07 -14.49 5.54
C GLY A 43 1.41 -15.08 6.00
N HIS A 44 1.34 -16.01 6.96
CA HIS A 44 2.53 -16.67 7.51
C HIS A 44 3.13 -17.70 6.56
N ASP A 45 2.30 -18.35 5.73
CA ASP A 45 2.76 -19.33 4.78
C ASP A 45 3.26 -18.65 3.51
N ASN A 46 4.44 -19.05 3.07
CA ASN A 46 4.99 -18.54 1.82
C ASN A 46 4.32 -19.21 0.62
N LEU A 47 3.74 -18.40 -0.24
CA LEU A 47 3.25 -18.85 -1.53
C LEU A 47 4.40 -19.02 -2.52
N GLY A 48 4.23 -19.90 -3.48
CA GLY A 48 5.25 -20.16 -4.48
C GLY A 48 5.64 -18.90 -5.29
N SER A 49 6.87 -18.86 -5.77
CA SER A 49 7.41 -17.75 -6.54
C SER A 49 6.69 -17.47 -7.87
N SER A 50 5.84 -18.39 -8.33
CA SER A 50 5.00 -18.24 -9.51
C SER A 50 3.75 -17.37 -9.29
N SER A 51 3.40 -17.09 -8.03
CA SER A 51 2.23 -16.30 -7.67
C SER A 51 2.62 -14.86 -7.34
N LYS A 52 1.84 -13.90 -7.84
CA LYS A 52 1.95 -12.52 -7.37
C LYS A 52 1.30 -12.40 -6.01
N THR A 53 2.04 -11.89 -5.04
CA THR A 53 1.59 -11.78 -3.66
C THR A 53 1.93 -10.43 -3.05
N THR A 54 1.13 -10.04 -2.05
CA THR A 54 1.43 -8.95 -1.14
C THR A 54 1.62 -9.54 0.25
N LYS A 55 2.79 -9.33 0.83
CA LYS A 55 3.14 -9.89 2.14
C LYS A 55 2.75 -8.92 3.25
N TYR A 56 1.83 -9.33 4.15
CA TYR A 56 1.40 -8.48 5.25
C TYR A 56 2.55 -8.09 6.19
N GLU A 57 3.53 -8.96 6.36
CA GLU A 57 4.72 -8.69 7.18
C GLU A 57 5.61 -7.56 6.61
N HIS A 58 5.45 -7.23 5.32
CA HIS A 58 6.09 -6.07 4.71
C HIS A 58 5.20 -4.81 4.79
N ILE A 59 3.89 -5.00 4.82
CA ILE A 59 2.91 -3.90 4.86
C ILE A 59 2.81 -3.29 6.26
N LEU A 60 2.69 -4.11 7.30
CA LEU A 60 2.47 -3.61 8.66
C LEU A 60 3.58 -2.68 9.15
N PRO A 61 4.88 -3.02 9.00
CA PRO A 61 5.94 -2.11 9.42
C PRO A 61 5.93 -0.78 8.66
N GLN A 62 5.51 -0.79 7.42
CA GLN A 62 5.42 0.42 6.60
C GLN A 62 4.27 1.31 7.03
N LEU A 63 3.12 0.74 7.37
CA LEU A 63 2.00 1.50 7.92
C LEU A 63 2.39 2.14 9.25
N ALA A 64 3.12 1.43 10.10
CA ALA A 64 3.66 1.99 11.35
C ALA A 64 4.64 3.14 11.08
N ALA A 65 5.52 3.00 10.09
CA ALA A 65 6.46 4.05 9.71
C ALA A 65 5.74 5.29 9.14
N ILE A 66 4.66 5.11 8.40
CA ILE A 66 3.83 6.19 7.87
C ILE A 66 3.20 6.97 9.04
N GLU A 67 2.64 6.27 10.01
CA GLU A 67 2.04 6.90 11.19
C GLU A 67 3.04 7.73 11.98
N ASP A 68 4.25 7.23 12.16
CA ASP A 68 5.31 7.91 12.91
C ASP A 68 6.00 9.04 12.12
N SER A 69 5.92 9.03 10.80
CA SER A 69 6.62 10.01 9.97
C SER A 69 6.03 11.41 10.06
N LYS A 70 6.88 12.40 10.28
CA LYS A 70 6.48 13.82 10.24
C LYS A 70 6.37 14.37 8.82
N ASN A 71 6.94 13.66 7.85
CA ASN A 71 7.01 14.12 6.46
C ASN A 71 5.90 13.57 5.58
N ILE A 72 5.27 12.46 5.98
CA ILE A 72 4.18 11.85 5.22
C ILE A 72 2.85 12.40 5.73
N SER A 73 2.10 13.03 4.83
CA SER A 73 0.83 13.69 5.13
C SER A 73 -0.40 12.82 4.88
N GLY A 74 -0.25 11.75 4.12
CA GLY A 74 -1.37 10.88 3.79
C GLY A 74 -0.95 9.60 3.10
N LEU A 75 -1.89 8.69 2.94
CA LEU A 75 -1.70 7.37 2.33
C LEU A 75 -2.70 7.18 1.20
N LEU A 76 -2.20 6.77 0.04
CA LEU A 76 -3.00 6.28 -1.07
C LEU A 76 -2.75 4.77 -1.25
N VAL A 77 -3.81 3.97 -1.14
CA VAL A 77 -3.74 2.53 -1.33
C VAL A 77 -4.34 2.16 -2.69
N LEU A 78 -3.54 1.59 -3.56
CA LEU A 78 -4.01 1.01 -4.82
C LEU A 78 -4.25 -0.49 -4.63
N LEU A 79 -5.43 -0.94 -5.03
CA LEU A 79 -5.88 -2.32 -4.81
C LEU A 79 -6.20 -3.00 -6.13
N ASN A 80 -5.60 -4.17 -6.34
CA ASN A 80 -6.03 -5.14 -7.33
C ASN A 80 -5.75 -6.54 -6.78
N THR A 81 -6.67 -7.07 -6.01
CA THR A 81 -6.51 -8.33 -5.27
C THR A 81 -7.77 -9.18 -5.31
N MET A 82 -7.59 -10.46 -5.35
CA MET A 82 -8.67 -11.44 -5.17
C MET A 82 -8.87 -11.83 -3.69
N GLY A 83 -8.09 -11.27 -2.80
CA GLY A 83 -8.07 -11.60 -1.39
C GLY A 83 -6.88 -12.46 -1.02
N GLY A 84 -7.07 -13.36 -0.08
CA GLY A 84 -6.03 -14.27 0.38
C GLY A 84 -6.19 -14.62 1.86
N ASP A 85 -5.11 -14.55 2.62
CA ASP A 85 -5.12 -14.84 4.04
C ASP A 85 -6.00 -13.85 4.81
N VAL A 86 -6.99 -14.38 5.51
CA VAL A 86 -8.01 -13.56 6.20
C VAL A 86 -7.40 -12.81 7.37
N GLU A 87 -6.57 -13.47 8.15
CA GLU A 87 -5.92 -12.87 9.33
C GLU A 87 -4.99 -11.73 8.91
N ALA A 88 -4.18 -11.96 7.89
CA ALA A 88 -3.30 -10.94 7.33
C ALA A 88 -4.09 -9.76 6.76
N GLY A 89 -5.13 -10.02 6.01
CA GLY A 89 -5.98 -8.98 5.43
C GLY A 89 -6.69 -8.14 6.49
N LEU A 90 -7.20 -8.77 7.54
CA LEU A 90 -7.80 -8.05 8.68
C LEU A 90 -6.78 -7.18 9.41
N ALA A 91 -5.58 -7.71 9.64
CA ALA A 91 -4.50 -6.93 10.27
C ALA A 91 -4.17 -5.67 9.46
N ILE A 92 -4.06 -5.80 8.15
CA ILE A 92 -3.83 -4.66 7.25
C ILE A 92 -4.99 -3.66 7.34
N ALA A 93 -6.23 -4.12 7.24
CA ALA A 93 -7.42 -3.26 7.28
C ALA A 93 -7.51 -2.49 8.61
N GLU A 94 -7.32 -3.17 9.72
CA GLU A 94 -7.37 -2.54 11.05
C GLU A 94 -6.22 -1.55 11.24
N MET A 95 -5.03 -1.87 10.75
CA MET A 95 -3.88 -0.96 10.82
C MET A 95 -4.14 0.31 9.99
N ILE A 96 -4.67 0.19 8.78
CA ILE A 96 -5.05 1.35 7.96
C ILE A 96 -6.11 2.19 8.69
N ALA A 97 -7.16 1.56 9.22
CA ALA A 97 -8.23 2.26 9.93
C ALA A 97 -7.73 2.99 11.18
N SER A 98 -6.63 2.54 11.78
CA SER A 98 -6.04 3.15 12.98
C SER A 98 -5.15 4.36 12.69
N LEU A 99 -4.78 4.61 11.43
CA LEU A 99 -3.90 5.72 11.09
C LEU A 99 -4.56 7.07 11.37
N SER A 100 -3.80 7.99 11.93
CA SER A 100 -4.27 9.35 12.23
C SER A 100 -4.24 10.28 11.02
N LYS A 101 -3.54 9.87 9.97
CA LYS A 101 -3.38 10.65 8.74
C LYS A 101 -4.48 10.33 7.74
N PRO A 102 -4.82 11.26 6.81
CA PRO A 102 -5.79 10.98 5.75
C PRO A 102 -5.40 9.78 4.90
N THR A 103 -6.36 8.92 4.64
CA THR A 103 -6.18 7.72 3.83
C THR A 103 -7.23 7.63 2.74
N VAL A 104 -6.79 7.20 1.56
CA VAL A 104 -7.65 6.99 0.39
C VAL A 104 -7.32 5.65 -0.22
N SER A 105 -8.33 4.90 -0.62
CA SER A 105 -8.15 3.69 -1.43
C SER A 105 -8.70 3.89 -2.83
N LEU A 106 -8.07 3.26 -3.80
CA LEU A 106 -8.52 3.19 -5.18
C LEU A 106 -8.45 1.75 -5.66
N VAL A 107 -9.60 1.18 -5.97
CA VAL A 107 -9.70 -0.15 -6.55
C VAL A 107 -9.54 -0.07 -8.05
N LEU A 108 -8.47 -0.70 -8.55
CA LEU A 108 -8.13 -0.85 -9.96
C LEU A 108 -8.25 -2.34 -10.31
N GLY A 109 -9.20 -2.72 -11.15
CA GLY A 109 -9.48 -4.13 -11.41
C GLY A 109 -10.45 -4.69 -10.38
N GLY A 110 -9.97 -5.33 -9.31
CA GLY A 110 -10.83 -5.88 -8.28
C GLY A 110 -10.30 -5.78 -6.87
N SER A 111 -11.20 -5.81 -5.91
CA SER A 111 -10.85 -6.01 -4.51
C SER A 111 -11.89 -6.96 -3.90
N HIS A 112 -11.53 -8.24 -3.84
CA HIS A 112 -12.46 -9.33 -3.50
C HIS A 112 -12.12 -9.97 -2.16
N SER A 113 -13.12 -10.67 -1.57
CA SER A 113 -12.95 -11.41 -0.32
C SER A 113 -12.39 -10.50 0.77
N ILE A 114 -11.25 -10.86 1.39
CA ILE A 114 -10.62 -10.04 2.42
C ILE A 114 -10.06 -8.70 1.89
N GLY A 115 -9.98 -8.53 0.57
CA GLY A 115 -9.66 -7.24 -0.04
C GLY A 115 -10.75 -6.19 0.18
N VAL A 116 -12.00 -6.59 0.39
CA VAL A 116 -13.11 -5.65 0.64
C VAL A 116 -12.92 -4.87 1.94
N PRO A 117 -12.68 -5.50 3.09
CA PRO A 117 -12.38 -4.76 4.32
C PRO A 117 -11.22 -3.78 4.17
N ILE A 118 -10.17 -4.17 3.43
CA ILE A 118 -9.04 -3.27 3.17
C ILE A 118 -9.48 -2.05 2.36
N ALA A 119 -10.25 -2.25 1.29
CA ALA A 119 -10.72 -1.17 0.43
C ALA A 119 -11.57 -0.15 1.20
N VAL A 120 -12.34 -0.58 2.20
CA VAL A 120 -13.22 0.30 2.97
C VAL A 120 -12.64 0.73 4.32
N SER A 121 -11.41 0.35 4.62
CA SER A 121 -10.73 0.74 5.86
C SER A 121 -10.16 2.17 5.83
N THR A 122 -10.04 2.74 4.65
CA THR A 122 -9.56 4.10 4.44
C THR A 122 -10.67 5.14 4.68
N ASP A 123 -10.29 6.40 4.87
CA ASP A 123 -11.26 7.49 5.05
C ASP A 123 -12.16 7.65 3.82
N TYR A 124 -11.60 7.50 2.63
CA TYR A 124 -12.33 7.57 1.35
C TYR A 124 -11.95 6.39 0.46
N SER A 125 -12.96 5.76 -0.11
CA SER A 125 -12.79 4.62 -1.02
C SER A 125 -13.33 4.96 -2.39
N TYR A 126 -12.55 4.68 -3.42
CA TYR A 126 -12.92 4.88 -4.82
C TYR A 126 -12.73 3.58 -5.60
N ILE A 127 -13.52 3.42 -6.63
CA ILE A 127 -13.41 2.32 -7.57
C ILE A 127 -13.53 2.88 -8.99
N VAL A 128 -12.68 2.43 -9.89
CA VAL A 128 -12.76 2.80 -11.30
C VAL A 128 -13.98 2.17 -11.97
N PRO A 129 -14.50 2.74 -13.09
CA PRO A 129 -15.74 2.23 -13.70
C PRO A 129 -15.71 0.75 -14.09
N SER A 130 -14.55 0.20 -14.44
CA SER A 130 -14.38 -1.22 -14.76
C SER A 130 -14.09 -2.09 -13.53
N GLY A 131 -13.98 -1.50 -12.34
CA GLY A 131 -13.62 -2.22 -11.13
C GLY A 131 -14.76 -3.03 -10.52
N THR A 132 -14.41 -4.05 -9.79
CA THR A 132 -15.35 -4.92 -9.06
C THR A 132 -14.87 -5.20 -7.63
#